data_5ee63ec141b3240407abd46581b2a107
#
_entry.id   5ee63ec141b3240407abd46581b2a107
#
_cell.length_a   1.000
_cell.length_b   1.000
_cell.length_c   1.000
_cell.angle_alpha   90.00
_cell.angle_beta   90.00
_cell.angle_gamma   90.00
#
_symmetry.space_group_name_H-M   'P 1'
#
loop_
_entity.id
_entity.type
_entity.pdbx_description
1 polymer ?
#
loop_
_entity_poly.entity_id
_entity_poly.type
_entity_poly.pdbx_seq_one_letter_code
_entity_poly.pdbx_strand_id
1 'polypeptide(L)'
;MSTTVWSANTSLSVNTIVAPTESKRVAGLFFKVTVAGTTGASEPNWPNTIKETVNGVTRYITVYDTNTTANSNVQYVPLSAVFSDLQPINPSAIIELFILKLVTILHGSNDGLPPENNETNIYRFHNGSNLDANTDIIWANKRYFRIPIEATGFAYQRGQLPRPKIVVSNAQGTMSTILNAVNKITTGNDLTGATFTRVRTMARFLDAVNFPNRDENNNPVNPLGTPDPTAEFKRQIFVVDRKSTENREIVEFELAASTDMAGVRAPKRQCT
;
A
#
# COMPACT_ATOMS: atom_id res chain seq x y z
N MET A 1 -9.59 2.87 19.58
CA MET A 1 -8.62 2.16 20.48
C MET A 1 -7.27 2.75 20.20
N SER A 2 -6.50 3.15 21.21
CA SER A 2 -5.13 3.63 21.04
C SER A 2 -4.19 2.44 20.88
N THR A 3 -3.22 2.55 19.99
CA THR A 3 -2.14 1.55 19.90
C THR A 3 -1.12 1.86 20.99
N THR A 4 -0.76 0.85 21.79
CA THR A 4 0.24 0.93 22.85
C THR A 4 1.51 0.22 22.41
N VAL A 5 2.68 0.80 22.63
CA VAL A 5 3.95 0.08 22.41
C VAL A 5 4.13 -0.94 23.54
N TRP A 6 4.62 -2.13 23.19
CA TRP A 6 4.90 -3.16 24.19
C TRP A 6 5.87 -2.64 25.26
N SER A 7 5.59 -2.98 26.51
CA SER A 7 6.37 -2.60 27.68
C SER A 7 6.36 -3.74 28.70
N ALA A 8 7.49 -3.98 29.33
CA ALA A 8 7.64 -5.04 30.31
C ALA A 8 6.77 -4.81 31.55
N ASN A 9 6.30 -5.89 32.17
CA ASN A 9 5.54 -5.89 33.43
C ASN A 9 4.31 -4.96 33.42
N THR A 10 3.68 -4.82 32.27
CA THR A 10 2.53 -3.93 32.07
C THR A 10 1.24 -4.72 31.96
N SER A 11 0.20 -4.30 32.68
CA SER A 11 -1.12 -4.94 32.60
C SER A 11 -1.83 -4.52 31.32
N LEU A 12 -2.31 -5.50 30.56
CA LEU A 12 -3.03 -5.33 29.30
C LEU A 12 -4.42 -5.95 29.36
N SER A 13 -5.40 -5.21 28.84
CA SER A 13 -6.78 -5.68 28.71
C SER A 13 -7.03 -6.35 27.37
N VAL A 14 -8.03 -7.23 27.29
CA VAL A 14 -8.49 -7.80 26.01
C VAL A 14 -8.87 -6.69 25.04
N ASN A 15 -8.60 -6.92 23.77
CA ASN A 15 -8.76 -5.98 22.64
C ASN A 15 -7.78 -4.79 22.62
N THR A 16 -6.83 -4.68 23.55
CA THR A 16 -5.72 -3.72 23.41
C THR A 16 -4.90 -4.06 22.16
N ILE A 17 -4.57 -3.05 21.37
CA ILE A 17 -3.67 -3.19 20.22
C ILE A 17 -2.25 -2.83 20.67
N VAL A 18 -1.32 -3.75 20.48
CA VAL A 18 0.07 -3.60 20.90
C VAL A 18 0.97 -3.56 19.66
N ALA A 19 1.84 -2.56 19.60
CA ALA A 19 2.93 -2.51 18.65
C ALA A 19 4.19 -3.08 19.30
N PRO A 20 4.99 -3.89 18.60
CA PRO A 20 6.34 -4.24 19.04
C PRO A 20 7.20 -2.98 19.25
N THR A 21 8.25 -3.11 20.07
CA THR A 21 9.27 -2.05 20.17
C THR A 21 9.97 -1.85 18.81
N GLU A 22 10.63 -0.71 18.61
CA GLU A 22 11.30 -0.44 17.32
C GLU A 22 12.33 -1.51 16.93
N SER A 23 13.04 -2.07 17.91
CA SER A 23 14.05 -3.11 17.69
C SER A 23 13.48 -4.46 17.24
N LYS A 24 12.21 -4.73 17.60
CA LYS A 24 11.50 -5.98 17.26
C LYS A 24 10.29 -5.76 16.35
N ARG A 25 10.20 -4.59 15.75
CA ARG A 25 9.08 -4.21 14.90
C ARG A 25 8.92 -5.15 13.72
N VAL A 26 7.71 -5.67 13.56
CA VAL A 26 7.33 -6.47 12.40
C VAL A 26 6.54 -5.57 11.44
N ALA A 27 7.07 -5.43 10.24
CA ALA A 27 6.52 -4.54 9.23
C ALA A 27 5.06 -4.89 8.91
N GLY A 28 4.19 -3.89 8.93
CA GLY A 28 2.78 -4.01 8.57
C GLY A 28 1.90 -4.79 9.57
N LEU A 29 2.43 -5.19 10.74
CA LEU A 29 1.67 -5.93 11.75
C LEU A 29 1.64 -5.23 13.11
N PHE A 30 0.47 -5.28 13.73
CA PHE A 30 0.23 -5.05 15.14
C PHE A 30 -0.31 -6.33 15.79
N PHE A 31 -0.44 -6.34 17.11
CA PHE A 31 -0.84 -7.52 17.84
C PHE A 31 -2.00 -7.19 18.80
N LYS A 32 -3.11 -7.88 18.59
CA LYS A 32 -4.32 -7.68 19.40
C LYS A 32 -4.31 -8.65 20.57
N VAL A 33 -4.50 -8.14 21.78
CA VAL A 33 -4.63 -8.94 23.01
C VAL A 33 -5.93 -9.74 22.98
N THR A 34 -5.83 -11.05 23.09
CA THR A 34 -6.97 -11.99 23.18
C THR A 34 -7.18 -12.54 24.59
N VAL A 35 -6.12 -12.62 25.36
CA VAL A 35 -6.18 -12.97 26.80
C VAL A 35 -5.46 -11.87 27.58
N ALA A 36 -6.19 -11.23 28.49
CA ALA A 36 -5.66 -10.18 29.36
C ALA A 36 -4.66 -10.73 30.39
N GLY A 37 -3.71 -9.90 30.78
CA GLY A 37 -2.72 -10.27 31.79
C GLY A 37 -1.63 -9.23 31.92
N THR A 38 -0.56 -9.57 32.61
CA THR A 38 0.64 -8.73 32.72
C THR A 38 1.72 -9.28 31.81
N THR A 39 2.32 -8.40 31.00
CA THR A 39 3.40 -8.74 30.07
C THR A 39 4.62 -9.27 30.80
N GLY A 40 5.43 -10.06 30.13
CA GLY A 40 6.69 -10.59 30.64
C GLY A 40 7.75 -9.53 30.90
N ALA A 41 8.87 -9.94 31.48
CA ALA A 41 10.05 -9.08 31.65
C ALA A 41 10.81 -8.85 30.33
N SER A 42 10.61 -9.74 29.36
CA SER A 42 11.24 -9.68 28.03
C SER A 42 10.18 -9.71 26.94
N GLU A 43 10.35 -8.87 25.94
CA GLU A 43 9.46 -8.82 24.80
C GLU A 43 9.45 -10.15 24.02
N PRO A 44 8.26 -10.67 23.67
CA PRO A 44 8.16 -11.93 22.93
C PRO A 44 8.74 -11.83 21.52
N ASN A 45 8.89 -12.96 20.86
CA ASN A 45 9.20 -13.01 19.44
C ASN A 45 7.91 -12.86 18.63
N TRP A 46 7.87 -11.82 17.82
CA TRP A 46 6.72 -11.52 17.01
C TRP A 46 6.78 -12.24 15.66
N PRO A 47 5.72 -12.93 15.22
CA PRO A 47 5.66 -13.55 13.91
C PRO A 47 5.55 -12.49 12.81
N ASN A 48 6.07 -12.79 11.64
CA ASN A 48 6.00 -11.94 10.45
C ASN A 48 4.79 -12.26 9.54
N THR A 49 3.93 -13.15 9.97
CA THR A 49 2.72 -13.56 9.24
C THR A 49 1.52 -13.61 10.18
N ILE A 50 0.31 -13.48 9.61
CA ILE A 50 -0.94 -13.53 10.37
C ILE A 50 -1.39 -14.97 10.61
N LYS A 51 -1.07 -15.87 9.69
CA LYS A 51 -1.50 -17.27 9.71
C LYS A 51 -0.33 -18.19 9.45
N GLU A 52 -0.40 -19.36 10.02
CA GLU A 52 0.48 -20.49 9.77
C GLU A 52 -0.31 -21.69 9.26
N THR A 53 0.36 -22.57 8.51
CA THR A 53 -0.23 -23.86 8.11
C THR A 53 0.55 -24.99 8.79
N VAL A 54 -0.11 -25.70 9.65
CA VAL A 54 0.46 -26.86 10.37
C VAL A 54 -0.37 -28.09 10.01
N ASN A 55 0.26 -29.14 9.51
CA ASN A 55 -0.38 -30.37 9.10
C ASN A 55 -1.56 -30.16 8.12
N GLY A 56 -1.41 -29.21 7.17
CA GLY A 56 -2.43 -28.89 6.19
C GLY A 56 -3.59 -28.02 6.70
N VAL A 57 -3.61 -27.64 7.98
CA VAL A 57 -4.62 -26.76 8.56
C VAL A 57 -4.07 -25.38 8.73
N THR A 58 -4.73 -24.38 8.12
CA THR A 58 -4.37 -22.95 8.25
C THR A 58 -5.08 -22.35 9.44
N ARG A 59 -4.33 -21.77 10.39
CA ARG A 59 -4.85 -21.13 11.60
C ARG A 59 -4.18 -19.79 11.84
N TYR A 60 -4.80 -18.92 12.65
CA TYR A 60 -4.16 -17.71 13.14
C TYR A 60 -3.04 -18.07 14.12
N ILE A 61 -1.92 -17.38 14.02
CA ILE A 61 -0.81 -17.53 14.95
C ILE A 61 -1.21 -16.89 16.29
N THR A 62 -0.89 -17.56 17.40
CA THR A 62 -1.02 -17.00 18.73
C THR A 62 0.36 -16.78 19.34
N VAL A 63 0.61 -15.57 19.82
CA VAL A 63 1.85 -15.23 20.54
C VAL A 63 1.57 -15.26 22.03
N TYR A 64 2.47 -15.87 22.78
CA TYR A 64 2.38 -15.97 24.23
C TYR A 64 3.47 -15.10 24.88
N ASP A 65 3.06 -14.29 25.84
CA ASP A 65 3.93 -13.42 26.63
C ASP A 65 3.70 -13.76 28.10
N THR A 66 4.63 -14.48 28.68
CA THR A 66 4.51 -15.06 30.00
C THR A 66 5.25 -14.21 31.03
N ASN A 67 4.55 -13.79 32.07
CA ASN A 67 5.12 -13.17 33.26
C ASN A 67 5.16 -14.18 34.41
N THR A 68 6.35 -14.71 34.69
CA THR A 68 6.53 -15.68 35.76
C THR A 68 6.38 -15.06 37.14
N THR A 69 6.71 -13.78 37.31
CA THR A 69 6.59 -13.07 38.60
C THR A 69 5.13 -12.78 38.94
N ALA A 70 4.34 -12.36 37.97
CA ALA A 70 2.91 -12.09 38.15
C ALA A 70 2.04 -13.35 37.94
N ASN A 71 2.64 -14.48 37.61
CA ASN A 71 1.93 -15.73 37.24
C ASN A 71 0.84 -15.46 36.17
N SER A 72 1.17 -14.71 35.18
CA SER A 72 0.27 -14.19 34.15
C SER A 72 0.77 -14.56 32.76
N ASN A 73 -0.15 -14.71 31.83
CA ASN A 73 0.13 -15.04 30.44
C ASN A 73 -0.77 -14.22 29.54
N VAL A 74 -0.19 -13.29 28.80
CA VAL A 74 -0.90 -12.51 27.79
C VAL A 74 -0.82 -13.23 26.46
N GLN A 75 -1.93 -13.29 25.75
CA GLN A 75 -1.97 -13.88 24.41
C GLN A 75 -2.33 -12.81 23.39
N TYR A 76 -1.65 -12.87 22.24
CA TYR A 76 -1.87 -11.96 21.14
C TYR A 76 -2.14 -12.72 19.85
N VAL A 77 -2.91 -12.11 18.97
CA VAL A 77 -3.02 -12.51 17.56
C VAL A 77 -2.54 -11.39 16.65
N PRO A 78 -1.80 -11.71 15.58
CA PRO A 78 -1.36 -10.69 14.63
C PRO A 78 -2.54 -10.02 13.93
N LEU A 79 -2.44 -8.71 13.73
CA LEU A 79 -3.42 -7.89 13.03
C LEU A 79 -2.69 -6.98 12.05
N SER A 80 -3.17 -6.87 10.82
CA SER A 80 -2.62 -5.90 9.87
C SER A 80 -2.72 -4.49 10.42
N ALA A 81 -1.64 -3.71 10.33
CA ALA A 81 -1.55 -2.35 10.83
C ALA A 81 -2.64 -1.45 10.24
N VAL A 82 -2.90 -1.55 8.92
CA VAL A 82 -3.96 -0.76 8.26
C VAL A 82 -5.35 -1.12 8.74
N PHE A 83 -5.63 -2.41 9.00
CA PHE A 83 -6.93 -2.82 9.55
C PHE A 83 -7.08 -2.43 11.02
N SER A 84 -6.00 -2.32 11.78
CA SER A 84 -6.05 -1.83 13.16
C SER A 84 -6.44 -0.36 13.23
N ASP A 85 -6.02 0.45 12.26
CA ASP A 85 -6.37 1.88 12.18
C ASP A 85 -7.82 2.12 11.72
N LEU A 86 -8.46 1.14 11.09
CA LEU A 86 -9.89 1.22 10.75
C LEU A 86 -10.83 0.93 11.92
N GLN A 87 -10.34 0.40 13.05
CA GLN A 87 -11.16 0.04 14.20
C GLN A 87 -11.52 1.20 15.14
N PRO A 88 -10.70 2.28 15.29
CA PRO A 88 -11.08 3.45 16.06
C PRO A 88 -12.31 4.16 15.50
N ILE A 89 -12.99 4.95 16.35
CA ILE A 89 -14.12 5.79 15.95
C ILE A 89 -13.69 6.86 14.92
N ASN A 90 -12.43 7.28 14.98
CA ASN A 90 -11.85 8.27 14.07
C ASN A 90 -10.59 7.70 13.42
N PRO A 91 -10.72 6.88 12.37
CA PRO A 91 -9.56 6.37 11.64
C PRO A 91 -8.86 7.50 10.88
N SER A 92 -7.57 7.35 10.63
CA SER A 92 -6.85 8.29 9.76
C SER A 92 -7.32 8.17 8.30
N ALA A 93 -7.08 9.21 7.50
CA ALA A 93 -7.52 9.21 6.11
C ALA A 93 -6.84 8.10 5.29
N ILE A 94 -7.61 7.47 4.40
CA ILE A 94 -7.06 6.54 3.40
C ILE A 94 -6.39 7.37 2.31
N ILE A 95 -5.14 7.05 2.04
CA ILE A 95 -4.33 7.66 0.97
C ILE A 95 -4.22 6.67 -0.18
N GLU A 96 -4.56 7.14 -1.38
CA GLU A 96 -4.45 6.35 -2.60
C GLU A 96 -3.23 6.80 -3.40
N LEU A 97 -2.40 5.84 -3.75
CA LEU A 97 -1.18 6.02 -4.51
C LEU A 97 -1.23 5.12 -5.74
N PHE A 98 -0.72 5.62 -6.85
CA PHE A 98 -0.77 4.94 -8.14
C PHE A 98 0.63 4.77 -8.70
N ILE A 99 0.92 3.60 -9.24
CA ILE A 99 2.20 3.29 -9.89
C ILE A 99 1.90 2.77 -11.28
N LEU A 100 2.40 3.46 -12.29
CA LEU A 100 2.40 3.02 -13.67
C LEU A 100 3.81 2.53 -14.01
N LYS A 101 3.95 1.25 -14.33
CA LYS A 101 5.20 0.63 -14.73
C LYS A 101 5.16 0.22 -16.19
N LEU A 102 6.04 0.79 -16.98
CA LEU A 102 6.20 0.50 -18.39
C LEU A 102 7.03 -0.77 -18.61
N VAL A 103 6.77 -1.46 -19.71
CA VAL A 103 7.52 -2.65 -20.15
C VAL A 103 8.53 -2.21 -21.20
N THR A 104 9.82 -2.35 -20.93
CA THR A 104 10.89 -1.82 -21.78
C THR A 104 10.82 -2.31 -23.24
N ILE A 105 10.45 -3.57 -23.47
CA ILE A 105 10.33 -4.13 -24.83
C ILE A 105 9.22 -3.45 -25.65
N LEU A 106 8.13 -3.03 -25.00
CA LEU A 106 6.96 -2.42 -25.66
C LEU A 106 7.03 -0.88 -25.68
N HIS A 107 7.61 -0.28 -24.65
CA HIS A 107 7.51 1.14 -24.38
C HIS A 107 8.87 1.86 -24.46
N GLY A 108 9.97 1.13 -24.67
CA GLY A 108 11.32 1.66 -24.59
C GLY A 108 11.78 1.93 -23.17
N SER A 109 12.92 2.62 -23.07
CA SER A 109 13.47 3.08 -21.79
C SER A 109 13.15 4.56 -21.65
N ASN A 110 12.40 4.90 -20.63
CA ASN A 110 11.97 6.26 -20.32
C ASN A 110 12.34 6.61 -18.87
N ASP A 111 12.68 7.86 -18.64
CA ASP A 111 12.86 8.36 -17.27
C ASP A 111 11.50 8.34 -16.57
N GLY A 112 11.47 7.76 -15.37
CA GLY A 112 10.26 7.71 -14.55
C GLY A 112 9.91 9.09 -13.95
N LEU A 113 8.76 9.19 -13.36
CA LEU A 113 8.35 10.33 -12.54
C LEU A 113 8.03 9.86 -11.12
N PRO A 114 8.51 10.52 -10.09
CA PRO A 114 9.53 11.59 -10.11
C PRO A 114 10.93 11.07 -10.46
N PRO A 115 11.74 11.86 -11.17
CA PRO A 115 13.06 11.40 -11.65
C PRO A 115 14.06 11.13 -10.50
N GLU A 116 13.87 11.73 -9.34
CA GLU A 116 14.76 11.56 -8.18
C GLU A 116 14.77 10.14 -7.62
N ASN A 117 13.77 9.34 -7.96
CA ASN A 117 13.72 7.94 -7.54
C ASN A 117 14.69 7.03 -8.32
N ASN A 118 15.38 7.55 -9.35
CA ASN A 118 16.29 6.81 -10.22
C ASN A 118 15.72 5.48 -10.76
N GLU A 119 14.41 5.42 -10.97
CA GLU A 119 13.72 4.22 -11.43
C GLU A 119 13.20 4.43 -12.85
N THR A 120 13.86 3.81 -13.80
CA THR A 120 13.47 3.81 -15.21
C THR A 120 12.10 3.17 -15.40
N ASN A 121 11.27 3.74 -16.24
CA ASN A 121 9.94 3.22 -16.61
C ASN A 121 8.94 3.12 -15.46
N ILE A 122 9.14 3.83 -14.36
CA ILE A 122 8.21 3.86 -13.23
C ILE A 122 7.72 5.27 -12.99
N TYR A 123 6.40 5.43 -13.05
CA TYR A 123 5.70 6.70 -12.82
C TYR A 123 4.83 6.56 -11.59
N ARG A 124 4.98 7.48 -10.63
CA ARG A 124 4.23 7.46 -9.37
C ARG A 124 3.37 8.70 -9.25
N PHE A 125 2.11 8.48 -8.96
CA PHE A 125 1.10 9.54 -8.89
C PHE A 125 0.25 9.42 -7.64
N HIS A 126 -0.34 10.54 -7.22
CA HIS A 126 -1.39 10.56 -6.22
C HIS A 126 -2.43 11.63 -6.56
N ASN A 127 -3.65 11.43 -6.06
CA ASN A 127 -4.77 12.38 -6.18
C ASN A 127 -5.07 13.10 -4.87
N GLY A 128 -4.21 12.96 -3.87
CA GLY A 128 -4.46 13.46 -2.52
C GLY A 128 -4.41 14.98 -2.41
N SER A 129 -5.06 15.49 -1.38
CA SER A 129 -4.87 16.85 -0.90
C SER A 129 -3.51 16.97 -0.21
N ASN A 130 -2.99 18.19 -0.16
CA ASN A 130 -1.74 18.48 0.52
C ASN A 130 -1.84 18.16 2.02
N LEU A 131 -0.86 17.46 2.52
CA LEU A 131 -0.65 17.26 3.95
C LEU A 131 0.27 18.34 4.52
N ASP A 132 1.07 18.94 3.66
CA ASP A 132 1.97 20.06 3.91
C ASP A 132 1.99 21.00 2.69
N ALA A 133 2.82 22.04 2.73
CA ALA A 133 3.08 22.96 1.60
C ALA A 133 3.62 22.23 0.35
N ASN A 134 4.19 21.06 0.50
CA ASN A 134 4.59 20.20 -0.60
C ASN A 134 3.36 19.61 -1.33
N THR A 135 3.42 19.65 -2.65
CA THR A 135 2.35 19.11 -3.50
C THR A 135 2.41 17.59 -3.66
N ASP A 136 3.53 16.96 -3.33
CA ASP A 136 3.80 15.55 -3.51
C ASP A 136 3.69 14.77 -2.19
N ILE A 137 3.42 13.48 -2.29
CA ILE A 137 3.40 12.57 -1.13
C ILE A 137 4.64 11.68 -1.18
N ILE A 138 5.31 11.55 -0.03
CA ILE A 138 6.41 10.61 0.16
C ILE A 138 5.91 9.44 0.99
N TRP A 139 6.07 8.22 0.48
CA TRP A 139 5.73 7.00 1.17
C TRP A 139 6.73 5.90 0.85
N ALA A 140 7.22 5.21 1.87
CA ALA A 140 8.29 4.21 1.75
C ALA A 140 9.56 4.78 1.08
N ASN A 141 9.93 6.03 1.41
CA ASN A 141 11.02 6.79 0.78
C ASN A 141 10.87 6.97 -0.74
N LYS A 142 9.65 6.84 -1.28
CA LYS A 142 9.35 7.07 -2.69
C LYS A 142 8.40 8.25 -2.82
N ARG A 143 8.74 9.16 -3.74
CA ARG A 143 7.96 10.34 -4.02
C ARG A 143 6.88 10.03 -5.05
N TYR A 144 5.65 10.43 -4.77
CA TYR A 144 4.49 10.34 -5.63
C TYR A 144 4.10 11.74 -6.08
N PHE A 145 4.07 11.94 -7.38
CA PHE A 145 3.78 13.23 -7.99
C PHE A 145 2.27 13.50 -7.98
N ARG A 146 1.90 14.74 -7.70
CA ARG A 146 0.49 15.14 -7.69
C ARG A 146 -0.04 15.31 -9.11
N ILE A 147 -0.92 14.42 -9.53
CA ILE A 147 -1.73 14.55 -10.75
C ILE A 147 -3.17 14.22 -10.40
N PRO A 148 -4.15 15.06 -10.77
CA PRO A 148 -5.55 14.70 -10.62
C PRO A 148 -5.84 13.41 -11.40
N ILE A 149 -6.26 12.38 -10.68
CA ILE A 149 -6.55 11.06 -11.22
C ILE A 149 -7.84 10.54 -10.59
N GLU A 150 -8.77 10.09 -11.42
CA GLU A 150 -9.97 9.40 -11.00
C GLU A 150 -9.86 7.93 -11.38
N ALA A 151 -10.05 7.05 -10.40
CA ALA A 151 -9.87 5.62 -10.56
C ALA A 151 -11.14 4.89 -10.08
N THR A 152 -11.89 4.31 -11.00
CA THR A 152 -13.21 3.70 -10.75
C THR A 152 -13.26 2.24 -11.21
N GLY A 153 -14.29 1.48 -10.77
CA GLY A 153 -14.53 0.12 -11.25
C GLY A 153 -13.62 -0.97 -10.64
N PHE A 154 -12.97 -0.71 -9.50
CA PHE A 154 -12.07 -1.68 -8.83
C PHE A 154 -12.81 -2.72 -7.97
N ALA A 155 -14.13 -2.62 -7.84
CA ALA A 155 -14.91 -3.55 -7.04
C ALA A 155 -14.99 -4.92 -7.71
N TYR A 156 -14.74 -5.98 -6.93
CA TYR A 156 -14.95 -7.35 -7.40
C TYR A 156 -16.45 -7.70 -7.33
N GLN A 157 -17.01 -8.09 -8.45
CA GLN A 157 -18.36 -8.65 -8.52
C GLN A 157 -18.29 -10.16 -8.75
N ARG A 158 -19.24 -10.90 -8.18
CA ARG A 158 -19.28 -12.35 -8.33
C ARG A 158 -19.50 -12.73 -9.80
N GLY A 159 -18.57 -13.51 -10.35
CA GLY A 159 -18.65 -13.98 -11.74
C GLY A 159 -18.12 -13.03 -12.82
N GLN A 160 -17.61 -11.86 -12.44
CA GLN A 160 -16.99 -10.93 -13.39
C GLN A 160 -15.63 -10.44 -12.89
N LEU A 161 -14.66 -10.42 -13.80
CA LEU A 161 -13.38 -9.76 -13.53
C LEU A 161 -13.59 -8.24 -13.61
N PRO A 162 -13.06 -7.47 -12.66
CA PRO A 162 -13.17 -6.02 -12.71
C PRO A 162 -12.40 -5.47 -13.92
N ARG A 163 -13.01 -4.53 -14.63
CA ARG A 163 -12.39 -3.72 -15.69
C ARG A 163 -12.38 -2.26 -15.25
N PRO A 164 -11.41 -1.87 -14.42
CA PRO A 164 -11.35 -0.50 -13.93
C PRO A 164 -11.07 0.49 -15.05
N LYS A 165 -11.51 1.72 -14.82
CA LYS A 165 -11.19 2.87 -15.65
C LYS A 165 -10.37 3.88 -14.85
N ILE A 166 -9.42 4.50 -15.53
CA ILE A 166 -8.61 5.57 -14.98
C ILE A 166 -8.74 6.77 -15.89
N VAL A 167 -9.08 7.90 -15.31
CA VAL A 167 -9.08 9.19 -15.96
C VAL A 167 -7.97 10.03 -15.33
N VAL A 168 -6.98 10.43 -16.10
CA VAL A 168 -5.84 11.21 -15.63
C VAL A 168 -5.91 12.60 -16.26
N SER A 169 -5.70 13.65 -15.45
CA SER A 169 -5.61 15.01 -15.96
C SER A 169 -4.43 15.17 -16.89
N ASN A 170 -4.66 15.81 -18.02
CA ASN A 170 -3.66 16.12 -19.05
C ASN A 170 -3.45 17.63 -19.22
N ALA A 171 -3.99 18.43 -18.31
CA ALA A 171 -3.92 19.90 -18.40
C ALA A 171 -2.49 20.46 -18.51
N GLN A 172 -1.50 19.76 -17.95
CA GLN A 172 -0.08 20.09 -18.04
C GLN A 172 0.64 19.36 -19.19
N GLY A 173 -0.06 18.53 -19.98
CA GLY A 173 0.52 17.75 -21.07
C GLY A 173 1.42 16.59 -20.63
N THR A 174 1.51 16.29 -19.34
CA THR A 174 2.39 15.24 -18.81
C THR A 174 2.08 13.87 -19.39
N MET A 175 0.79 13.50 -19.43
CA MET A 175 0.38 12.21 -19.98
C MET A 175 0.61 12.13 -21.50
N SER A 176 0.31 13.19 -22.24
CA SER A 176 0.62 13.24 -23.67
C SER A 176 2.12 13.17 -23.96
N THR A 177 2.97 13.72 -23.09
CA THR A 177 4.43 13.58 -23.22
C THR A 177 4.86 12.12 -23.06
N ILE A 178 4.34 11.40 -22.07
CA ILE A 178 4.62 9.98 -21.86
C ILE A 178 4.11 9.16 -23.05
N LEU A 179 2.88 9.40 -23.51
CA LEU A 179 2.29 8.72 -24.66
C LEU A 179 3.11 8.95 -25.94
N ASN A 180 3.55 10.19 -26.18
CA ASN A 180 4.38 10.51 -27.33
C ASN A 180 5.75 9.82 -27.28
N ALA A 181 6.37 9.73 -26.09
CA ALA A 181 7.63 9.03 -25.91
C ALA A 181 7.49 7.53 -26.23
N VAL A 182 6.43 6.90 -25.72
CA VAL A 182 6.13 5.49 -25.96
C VAL A 182 5.78 5.22 -27.42
N ASN A 183 4.94 6.05 -28.03
CA ASN A 183 4.50 5.89 -29.42
C ASN A 183 5.60 6.14 -30.45
N LYS A 184 6.72 6.80 -30.09
CA LYS A 184 7.94 6.87 -30.91
C LYS A 184 8.65 5.52 -30.99
N ILE A 185 8.52 4.67 -29.99
CA ILE A 185 9.13 3.34 -29.94
C ILE A 185 8.23 2.32 -30.61
N THR A 186 6.96 2.27 -30.18
CA THR A 186 5.95 1.36 -30.74
C THR A 186 4.73 2.19 -31.13
N THR A 187 4.62 2.50 -32.42
CA THR A 187 3.56 3.35 -32.95
C THR A 187 2.18 2.82 -32.60
N GLY A 188 1.35 3.67 -31.97
CA GLY A 188 -0.03 3.35 -31.61
C GLY A 188 -0.16 2.37 -30.41
N ASN A 189 0.90 2.17 -29.66
CA ASN A 189 0.84 1.31 -28.44
C ASN A 189 0.02 1.94 -27.32
N ASP A 190 0.10 3.25 -27.14
CA ASP A 190 -0.71 4.03 -26.18
C ASP A 190 -0.67 3.47 -24.75
N LEU A 191 0.48 2.99 -24.29
CA LEU A 191 0.72 2.35 -23.00
C LEU A 191 0.07 0.96 -22.82
N THR A 192 -0.49 0.37 -23.86
CA THR A 192 -1.06 -0.99 -23.79
C THR A 192 -0.02 -1.98 -23.32
N GLY A 193 -0.37 -2.79 -22.33
CA GLY A 193 0.54 -3.74 -21.67
C GLY A 193 1.33 -3.18 -20.48
N ALA A 194 1.27 -1.89 -20.20
CA ALA A 194 1.86 -1.31 -19.01
C ALA A 194 1.12 -1.81 -17.75
N THR A 195 1.86 -1.98 -16.65
CA THR A 195 1.25 -2.41 -15.37
C THR A 195 0.81 -1.19 -14.55
N PHE A 196 -0.44 -1.19 -14.15
CA PHE A 196 -1.00 -0.18 -13.26
C PHE A 196 -1.28 -0.79 -11.88
N THR A 197 -0.71 -0.20 -10.85
CA THR A 197 -0.87 -0.65 -9.47
C THR A 197 -1.50 0.45 -8.64
N ARG A 198 -2.62 0.14 -8.00
CA ARG A 198 -3.23 0.98 -6.97
C ARG A 198 -2.79 0.49 -5.60
N VAL A 199 -2.13 1.37 -4.85
CA VAL A 199 -1.70 1.17 -3.48
C VAL A 199 -2.57 2.02 -2.58
N ARG A 200 -3.02 1.48 -1.46
CA ARG A 200 -3.78 2.23 -0.45
C ARG A 200 -3.13 2.03 0.89
N THR A 201 -2.91 3.12 1.58
CA THR A 201 -2.39 3.15 2.95
C THR A 201 -3.19 4.15 3.79
N MET A 202 -2.85 4.31 5.05
CA MET A 202 -3.48 5.28 5.94
C MET A 202 -2.51 6.44 6.20
N ALA A 203 -3.02 7.65 6.38
CA ALA A 203 -2.21 8.85 6.60
C ALA A 203 -1.23 8.71 7.78
N ARG A 204 -1.60 7.96 8.81
CA ARG A 204 -0.72 7.72 9.98
C ARG A 204 0.55 6.93 9.66
N PHE A 205 0.59 6.20 8.54
CA PHE A 205 1.75 5.39 8.16
C PHE A 205 2.63 6.05 7.11
N LEU A 206 2.27 7.26 6.66
CA LEU A 206 3.10 8.03 5.73
C LEU A 206 4.41 8.48 6.37
N ASP A 207 5.42 8.69 5.54
CA ASP A 207 6.70 9.20 5.97
C ASP A 207 6.53 10.57 6.65
N ALA A 208 7.27 10.80 7.74
CA ALA A 208 7.12 11.98 8.57
C ALA A 208 7.34 13.31 7.82
N VAL A 209 8.13 13.27 6.75
CA VAL A 209 8.43 14.43 5.90
C VAL A 209 7.19 15.05 5.22
N ASN A 210 6.07 14.30 5.13
CA ASN A 210 4.81 14.80 4.57
C ASN A 210 4.08 15.80 5.49
N PHE A 211 4.54 15.96 6.73
CA PHE A 211 3.85 16.76 7.74
C PHE A 211 4.68 17.98 8.14
N PRO A 212 4.01 19.13 8.45
CA PRO A 212 4.71 20.34 8.88
C PRO A 212 5.30 20.23 10.30
N ASN A 213 4.84 19.23 11.06
CA ASN A 213 5.24 19.04 12.46
C ASN A 213 6.72 18.69 12.57
N ARG A 214 7.37 19.27 13.60
CA ARG A 214 8.79 19.05 13.91
C ARG A 214 8.97 18.72 15.39
N ASP A 215 9.96 17.88 15.70
CA ASP A 215 10.39 17.61 17.07
C ASP A 215 11.31 18.73 17.62
N GLU A 216 11.77 18.56 18.84
CA GLU A 216 12.70 19.49 19.50
C GLU A 216 14.04 19.66 18.75
N ASN A 217 14.43 18.67 17.93
CA ASN A 217 15.62 18.66 17.11
C ASN A 217 15.37 19.11 15.67
N ASN A 218 14.18 19.67 15.39
CA ASN A 218 13.74 20.09 14.05
C ASN A 218 13.58 18.96 13.01
N ASN A 219 13.48 17.71 13.45
CA ASN A 219 13.19 16.59 12.54
C ASN A 219 11.69 16.51 12.23
N PRO A 220 11.29 16.12 11.03
CA PRO A 220 9.89 15.95 10.69
C PRO A 220 9.23 14.84 11.54
N VAL A 221 8.01 15.09 11.98
CA VAL A 221 7.22 14.15 12.78
C VAL A 221 5.85 13.96 12.15
N ASN A 222 5.42 12.71 12.04
CA ASN A 222 4.04 12.41 11.68
C ASN A 222 3.16 12.49 12.95
N PRO A 223 2.27 13.48 13.07
CA PRO A 223 1.45 13.66 14.27
C PRO A 223 0.38 12.58 14.44
N LEU A 224 0.10 11.79 13.41
CA LEU A 224 -0.93 10.76 13.39
C LEU A 224 -0.42 9.40 13.86
N GLY A 225 0.89 9.17 13.82
CA GLY A 225 1.49 7.90 14.22
C GLY A 225 2.90 7.69 13.70
N THR A 226 3.40 6.48 13.83
CA THR A 226 4.74 6.12 13.38
C THR A 226 4.69 5.69 11.90
N PRO A 227 5.55 6.22 11.04
CA PRO A 227 5.66 5.81 9.65
C PRO A 227 5.90 4.29 9.50
N ASP A 228 5.20 3.66 8.57
CA ASP A 228 5.39 2.25 8.26
C ASP A 228 5.25 2.00 6.76
N PRO A 229 6.37 1.78 6.04
CA PRO A 229 6.39 1.63 4.58
C PRO A 229 5.72 0.33 4.09
N THR A 230 5.33 -0.55 5.00
CA THR A 230 4.69 -1.84 4.66
C THR A 230 3.23 -1.92 5.09
N ALA A 231 2.74 -0.90 5.82
CA ALA A 231 1.35 -0.81 6.25
C ALA A 231 0.46 -0.38 5.09
N GLU A 232 0.11 -1.32 4.23
CA GLU A 232 -0.74 -1.08 3.07
C GLU A 232 -1.88 -2.11 2.98
N PHE A 233 -2.98 -1.73 2.35
CA PHE A 233 -4.00 -2.68 1.91
C PHE A 233 -3.46 -3.52 0.75
N LYS A 234 -4.08 -4.67 0.52
CA LYS A 234 -3.71 -5.50 -0.63
C LYS A 234 -3.68 -4.67 -1.91
N ARG A 235 -2.53 -4.67 -2.58
CA ARG A 235 -2.34 -3.98 -3.86
C ARG A 235 -3.31 -4.52 -4.91
N GLN A 236 -3.85 -3.60 -5.70
CA GLN A 236 -4.68 -3.92 -6.85
C GLN A 236 -3.83 -3.70 -8.10
N ILE A 237 -3.53 -4.79 -8.80
CA ILE A 237 -2.61 -4.78 -9.95
C ILE A 237 -3.40 -5.15 -11.20
N PHE A 238 -3.35 -4.27 -12.19
CA PHE A 238 -3.99 -4.42 -13.48
C PHE A 238 -3.00 -4.11 -14.59
N VAL A 239 -3.41 -4.38 -15.82
CA VAL A 239 -2.65 -4.04 -17.02
C VAL A 239 -3.49 -3.06 -17.84
N VAL A 240 -2.83 -2.09 -18.47
CA VAL A 240 -3.49 -1.17 -19.41
C VAL A 240 -3.91 -1.97 -20.63
N ASP A 241 -5.22 -2.08 -20.86
CA ASP A 241 -5.81 -2.78 -21.99
C ASP A 241 -5.85 -1.87 -23.22
N ARG A 242 -6.37 -0.65 -23.03
CA ARG A 242 -6.42 0.35 -24.10
C ARG A 242 -6.57 1.77 -23.56
N LYS A 243 -6.19 2.75 -24.40
CA LYS A 243 -6.55 4.15 -24.24
C LYS A 243 -7.93 4.37 -24.87
N SER A 244 -8.92 4.82 -24.09
CA SER A 244 -10.28 5.09 -24.55
C SER A 244 -10.43 6.48 -25.11
N THR A 245 -9.82 7.47 -24.46
CA THR A 245 -9.92 8.88 -24.81
C THR A 245 -8.60 9.60 -24.57
N GLU A 246 -8.25 10.49 -25.45
CA GLU A 246 -7.18 11.48 -25.24
C GLU A 246 -7.63 12.83 -25.79
N ASN A 247 -7.60 13.82 -24.94
CA ASN A 247 -7.80 15.20 -25.32
C ASN A 247 -6.87 16.12 -24.50
N ARG A 248 -7.03 17.44 -24.66
CA ARG A 248 -6.19 18.42 -23.97
C ARG A 248 -6.35 18.42 -22.44
N GLU A 249 -7.50 17.95 -21.94
CA GLU A 249 -7.86 18.03 -20.53
C GLU A 249 -7.63 16.71 -19.79
N ILE A 250 -7.95 15.59 -20.44
CA ILE A 250 -7.88 14.26 -19.84
C ILE A 250 -7.35 13.20 -20.79
N VAL A 251 -6.79 12.15 -20.21
CA VAL A 251 -6.53 10.86 -20.87
C VAL A 251 -7.23 9.76 -20.06
N GLU A 252 -8.03 8.94 -20.75
CA GLU A 252 -8.75 7.83 -20.15
C GLU A 252 -8.16 6.50 -20.63
N PHE A 253 -7.93 5.59 -19.66
CA PHE A 253 -7.48 4.23 -19.91
C PHE A 253 -8.47 3.23 -19.33
N GLU A 254 -8.69 2.13 -20.06
CA GLU A 254 -9.33 0.93 -19.55
C GLU A 254 -8.26 -0.05 -19.09
N LEU A 255 -8.50 -0.66 -17.93
CA LEU A 255 -7.63 -1.66 -17.35
C LEU A 255 -8.28 -3.04 -17.40
N ALA A 256 -7.43 -4.07 -17.49
CA ALA A 256 -7.86 -5.45 -17.41
C ALA A 256 -7.02 -6.22 -16.38
N ALA A 257 -7.59 -7.26 -15.81
CA ALA A 257 -6.80 -8.24 -15.06
C ALA A 257 -5.81 -8.93 -16.00
N SER A 258 -4.62 -9.26 -15.51
CA SER A 258 -3.58 -9.92 -16.34
C SER A 258 -4.03 -11.22 -16.96
N THR A 259 -5.04 -11.87 -16.36
CA THR A 259 -5.66 -13.11 -16.88
C THR A 259 -6.73 -12.89 -17.95
N ASP A 260 -7.18 -11.64 -18.13
CA ASP A 260 -8.24 -11.26 -19.10
C ASP A 260 -7.67 -10.57 -20.35
N MET A 261 -6.35 -10.54 -20.49
CA MET A 261 -5.71 -9.97 -21.68
C MET A 261 -5.81 -10.88 -22.89
N ALA A 262 -5.88 -10.28 -24.08
CA ALA A 262 -5.89 -11.01 -25.35
C ALA A 262 -4.67 -11.96 -25.45
N GLY A 263 -4.92 -13.22 -25.81
CA GLY A 263 -3.88 -14.25 -25.95
C GLY A 263 -3.51 -14.99 -24.68
N VAL A 264 -4.02 -14.62 -23.52
CA VAL A 264 -3.87 -15.39 -22.28
C VAL A 264 -4.87 -16.56 -22.31
N ARG A 265 -4.34 -17.79 -22.27
CA ARG A 265 -5.14 -19.00 -22.18
C ARG A 265 -4.89 -19.69 -20.85
N ALA A 266 -5.97 -20.02 -20.14
CA ALA A 266 -5.93 -20.84 -18.94
C ALA A 266 -6.99 -21.95 -19.04
N PRO A 267 -6.60 -23.24 -18.95
CA PRO A 267 -5.24 -23.77 -18.80
C PRO A 267 -4.39 -23.64 -20.07
N LYS A 268 -3.08 -23.59 -19.92
CA LYS A 268 -2.10 -23.53 -21.04
C LYS A 268 -2.08 -24.80 -21.90
N ARG A 269 -2.67 -25.89 -21.43
CA ARG A 269 -2.83 -27.13 -22.14
C ARG A 269 -4.31 -27.42 -22.35
N GLN A 270 -4.71 -27.72 -23.58
CA GLN A 270 -5.99 -28.38 -23.84
C GLN A 270 -5.85 -29.79 -23.35
N CYS A 271 -6.80 -30.27 -22.54
CA CYS A 271 -6.96 -31.71 -22.31
C CYS A 271 -7.45 -32.33 -23.64
N THR A 272 -6.59 -33.12 -24.26
CA THR A 272 -6.96 -34.02 -25.38
C THR A 272 -7.48 -35.31 -24.81
#